data_6b3f7cc73446c0553b18e446fab2b65c
#
_entry.id   6b3f7cc73446c0553b18e446fab2b65c
#
_cell.length_a   1.000
_cell.length_b   1.000
_cell.length_c   1.000
_cell.angle_alpha   90.00
_cell.angle_beta   90.00
_cell.angle_gamma   90.00
#
_symmetry.space_group_name_H-M   'P 1'
#
loop_
_entity.id
_entity.type
_entity.pdbx_description
1 polymer ?
#
loop_
_entity_poly.entity_id
_entity_poly.type
_entity_poly.pdbx_seq_one_letter_code
_entity_poly.pdbx_strand_id
1 'polypeptide(L)'
;ITVYRNGTSFALTLKRERITAPTVDSGIIEDTIGYIILSEFTPQTGNQLLEHVQKLMKQGIVGLIIDERNNSGGAVDGAMQSANIFLEEGKTLVTIQGKKGTMRDQRYISTGKAEVPANLPIVILTNTGSASSAEIFAAAMKDNGRATLIGTKTFGKGIVQDVFRFGSGFAQVTTAHYYTPNGENIHKLGIEPDILVEDVQLSDEEIPAFEQLMTDKVISTFVQENPEPSEANIRRFASLYTERGIDEEVLTLLVRNEYLSKMPYDKRPIADATFDKQLNRAVEFIRTGK
;
A
#
# COMPACT_ATOMS: atom_id res chain seq x y z
N ILE A 1 -26.76 -18.69 8.49
CA ILE A 1 -26.62 -18.48 7.06
C ILE A 1 -26.71 -19.82 6.33
N THR A 2 -27.25 -19.80 5.12
CA THR A 2 -27.21 -20.95 4.20
C THR A 2 -26.12 -20.72 3.17
N VAL A 3 -25.21 -21.68 3.06
CA VAL A 3 -24.11 -21.66 2.07
C VAL A 3 -24.43 -22.68 0.99
N TYR A 4 -24.29 -22.27 -0.27
CA TYR A 4 -24.33 -23.15 -1.43
C TYR A 4 -22.90 -23.39 -1.93
N ARG A 5 -22.45 -24.65 -1.96
CA ARG A 5 -21.09 -25.03 -2.40
C ARG A 5 -21.13 -26.39 -3.07
N ASN A 6 -20.53 -26.53 -4.23
CA ASN A 6 -20.43 -27.77 -4.99
C ASN A 6 -21.78 -28.47 -5.22
N GLY A 7 -22.81 -27.70 -5.58
CA GLY A 7 -24.15 -28.22 -5.87
C GLY A 7 -25.01 -28.54 -4.64
N THR A 8 -24.50 -28.33 -3.43
CA THR A 8 -25.21 -28.66 -2.19
C THR A 8 -25.38 -27.43 -1.29
N SER A 9 -26.57 -27.31 -0.70
CA SER A 9 -26.88 -26.28 0.31
C SER A 9 -26.73 -26.85 1.71
N PHE A 10 -26.07 -26.12 2.60
CA PHE A 10 -25.96 -26.46 4.03
C PHE A 10 -26.09 -25.22 4.91
N ALA A 11 -26.65 -25.40 6.09
CA ALA A 11 -26.82 -24.32 7.07
C ALA A 11 -25.60 -24.23 8.00
N LEU A 12 -25.14 -22.99 8.24
CA LEU A 12 -24.12 -22.68 9.23
C LEU A 12 -24.70 -21.73 10.27
N THR A 13 -24.50 -22.04 11.55
CA THR A 13 -24.77 -21.12 12.63
C THR A 13 -23.52 -20.32 12.94
N LEU A 14 -23.60 -19.00 12.76
CA LEU A 14 -22.50 -18.07 13.05
C LEU A 14 -22.80 -17.30 14.33
N LYS A 15 -21.82 -17.24 15.21
CA LYS A 15 -21.84 -16.35 16.36
C LYS A 15 -21.21 -15.01 15.96
N ARG A 16 -21.87 -13.91 16.27
CA ARG A 16 -21.29 -12.58 16.04
C ARG A 16 -20.22 -12.33 17.09
N GLU A 17 -18.99 -12.08 16.61
CA GLU A 17 -17.86 -11.73 17.44
C GLU A 17 -17.16 -10.49 16.85
N ARG A 18 -16.41 -9.79 17.72
CA ARG A 18 -15.56 -8.69 17.24
C ARG A 18 -14.32 -9.30 16.60
N ILE A 19 -14.16 -9.10 15.29
CA ILE A 19 -13.00 -9.56 14.53
C ILE A 19 -12.12 -8.34 14.27
N THR A 20 -10.83 -8.44 14.62
CA THR A 20 -9.82 -7.49 14.17
C THR A 20 -9.31 -7.96 12.83
N ALA A 21 -9.64 -7.24 11.77
CA ALA A 21 -9.10 -7.54 10.46
C ALA A 21 -7.59 -7.26 10.44
N PRO A 22 -6.78 -8.12 9.82
CA PRO A 22 -5.37 -7.83 9.63
C PRO A 22 -5.22 -6.68 8.63
N THR A 23 -4.47 -5.66 9.02
CA THR A 23 -4.13 -4.50 8.16
C THR A 23 -2.68 -4.54 7.73
N VAL A 24 -1.92 -5.49 8.25
CA VAL A 24 -0.50 -5.71 7.97
C VAL A 24 -0.30 -7.16 7.55
N ASP A 25 0.39 -7.37 6.45
CA ASP A 25 0.94 -8.68 6.06
C ASP A 25 2.43 -8.53 5.77
N SER A 26 3.21 -9.61 5.92
CA SER A 26 4.66 -9.52 5.72
C SER A 26 5.31 -10.84 5.31
N GLY A 27 6.39 -10.71 4.58
CA GLY A 27 7.25 -11.82 4.20
C GLY A 27 8.67 -11.35 3.89
N ILE A 28 9.52 -12.30 3.53
CA ILE A 28 10.84 -12.02 2.99
C ILE A 28 10.76 -12.19 1.47
N ILE A 29 11.30 -11.23 0.77
CA ILE A 29 11.53 -11.27 -0.68
C ILE A 29 13.03 -11.22 -0.95
N GLU A 30 13.44 -11.70 -2.13
CA GLU A 30 14.85 -11.61 -2.55
C GLU A 30 15.83 -12.12 -1.45
N ASP A 31 15.41 -13.18 -0.73
CA ASP A 31 16.13 -13.90 0.33
C ASP A 31 16.38 -13.11 1.62
N THR A 32 16.53 -11.80 1.58
CA THR A 32 17.01 -11.00 2.72
C THR A 32 16.29 -9.67 2.94
N ILE A 33 15.35 -9.30 2.08
CA ILE A 33 14.61 -8.05 2.18
C ILE A 33 13.26 -8.31 2.84
N GLY A 34 12.98 -7.62 3.95
CA GLY A 34 11.66 -7.63 4.56
C GLY A 34 10.68 -6.84 3.68
N TYR A 35 9.50 -7.42 3.45
CA TYR A 35 8.43 -6.76 2.72
C TYR A 35 7.17 -6.75 3.58
N ILE A 36 6.55 -5.59 3.72
CA ILE A 36 5.33 -5.38 4.49
C ILE A 36 4.29 -4.73 3.58
N ILE A 37 3.10 -5.31 3.54
CA ILE A 37 1.90 -4.67 2.98
C ILE A 37 1.16 -3.97 4.11
N LEU A 38 0.90 -2.68 3.94
CA LEU A 38 0.15 -1.86 4.87
C LEU A 38 -1.13 -1.36 4.17
N SER A 39 -2.23 -2.11 4.35
CA SER A 39 -3.45 -1.93 3.55
C SER A 39 -4.33 -0.76 4.00
N GLU A 40 -4.37 -0.49 5.31
CA GLU A 40 -5.11 0.63 5.92
C GLU A 40 -4.59 0.91 7.32
N PHE A 41 -4.99 2.04 7.89
CA PHE A 41 -4.71 2.39 9.28
C PHE A 41 -5.93 2.23 10.17
N THR A 42 -5.85 1.32 11.15
CA THR A 42 -6.79 1.16 12.25
C THR A 42 -6.10 1.48 13.58
N PRO A 43 -6.81 1.63 14.70
CA PRO A 43 -6.16 1.78 15.99
C PRO A 43 -5.23 0.62 16.39
N GLN A 44 -5.35 -0.54 15.74
CA GLN A 44 -4.55 -1.74 16.01
C GLN A 44 -3.34 -1.88 15.07
N THR A 45 -3.30 -1.10 13.98
CA THR A 45 -2.26 -1.25 12.93
C THR A 45 -0.85 -1.06 13.47
N GLY A 46 -0.64 -0.09 14.38
CA GLY A 46 0.68 0.11 15.01
C GLY A 46 1.20 -1.14 15.73
N ASN A 47 0.35 -1.82 16.49
CA ASN A 47 0.74 -3.07 17.17
C ASN A 47 0.99 -4.21 16.17
N GLN A 48 0.12 -4.38 15.17
CA GLN A 48 0.33 -5.38 14.13
C GLN A 48 1.65 -5.14 13.39
N LEU A 49 1.90 -3.89 13.00
CA LEU A 49 3.15 -3.52 12.31
C LEU A 49 4.39 -3.82 13.16
N LEU A 50 4.35 -3.51 14.46
CA LEU A 50 5.45 -3.82 15.37
C LEU A 50 5.74 -5.32 15.43
N GLU A 51 4.71 -6.16 15.55
CA GLU A 51 4.86 -7.62 15.56
C GLU A 51 5.51 -8.13 14.28
N HIS A 52 5.07 -7.65 13.12
CA HIS A 52 5.60 -8.02 11.81
C HIS A 52 7.05 -7.56 11.63
N VAL A 53 7.37 -6.32 12.02
CA VAL A 53 8.73 -5.77 12.00
C VAL A 53 9.66 -6.59 12.87
N GLN A 54 9.28 -6.89 14.12
CA GLN A 54 10.09 -7.68 15.04
C GLN A 54 10.32 -9.10 14.52
N LYS A 55 9.32 -9.70 13.87
CA LYS A 55 9.45 -11.01 13.22
C LYS A 55 10.49 -10.97 12.10
N LEU A 56 10.42 -9.98 11.23
CA LEU A 56 11.35 -9.81 10.11
C LEU A 56 12.78 -9.50 10.60
N MET A 57 12.92 -8.63 11.62
CA MET A 57 14.22 -8.35 12.23
C MET A 57 14.89 -9.59 12.81
N LYS A 58 14.14 -10.50 13.46
CA LYS A 58 14.67 -11.79 13.95
C LYS A 58 15.13 -12.72 12.82
N GLN A 59 14.64 -12.53 11.62
CA GLN A 59 15.05 -13.30 10.43
C GLN A 59 16.30 -12.70 9.76
N GLY A 60 16.84 -11.59 10.28
CA GLY A 60 18.11 -11.01 9.81
C GLY A 60 18.00 -10.26 8.49
N ILE A 61 16.90 -9.56 8.27
CA ILE A 61 16.72 -8.74 7.05
C ILE A 61 17.81 -7.64 6.96
N VAL A 62 18.20 -7.32 5.72
CA VAL A 62 19.20 -6.28 5.42
C VAL A 62 18.57 -4.96 4.96
N GLY A 63 17.27 -4.95 4.75
CA GLY A 63 16.46 -3.78 4.39
C GLY A 63 14.98 -4.08 4.51
N LEU A 64 14.16 -3.05 4.51
CA LEU A 64 12.71 -3.14 4.68
C LEU A 64 11.99 -2.33 3.61
N ILE A 65 11.03 -2.95 2.94
CA ILE A 65 10.10 -2.28 2.04
C ILE A 65 8.71 -2.30 2.69
N ILE A 66 8.09 -1.13 2.81
CA ILE A 66 6.72 -0.96 3.29
C ILE A 66 5.87 -0.51 2.10
N ASP A 67 4.92 -1.33 1.70
CA ASP A 67 4.04 -1.05 0.58
C ASP A 67 2.72 -0.43 1.07
N GLU A 68 2.56 0.86 0.81
CA GLU A 68 1.35 1.64 1.09
C GLU A 68 0.58 1.98 -0.19
N ARG A 69 0.91 1.38 -1.30
CA ARG A 69 0.15 1.59 -2.53
C ARG A 69 -1.31 1.20 -2.32
N ASN A 70 -2.22 2.04 -2.79
CA ASN A 70 -3.67 1.90 -2.60
C ASN A 70 -4.16 1.90 -1.13
N ASN A 71 -3.33 2.32 -0.18
CA ASN A 71 -3.74 2.54 1.20
C ASN A 71 -4.49 3.88 1.31
N SER A 72 -5.80 3.85 1.40
CA SER A 72 -6.64 5.06 1.47
C SER A 72 -6.57 5.81 2.82
N GLY A 73 -5.74 5.34 3.76
CA GLY A 73 -5.56 5.92 5.09
C GLY A 73 -6.34 5.21 6.17
N GLY A 74 -7.05 5.95 7.01
CA GLY A 74 -7.83 5.43 8.12
C GLY A 74 -7.59 6.20 9.42
N ALA A 75 -7.33 5.50 10.53
CA ALA A 75 -7.11 6.11 11.84
C ALA A 75 -5.76 6.84 11.91
N VAL A 76 -5.78 8.14 12.19
CA VAL A 76 -4.57 8.96 12.36
C VAL A 76 -3.69 8.44 13.48
N ASP A 77 -4.29 8.03 14.60
CA ASP A 77 -3.56 7.45 15.74
C ASP A 77 -2.81 6.17 15.33
N GLY A 78 -3.40 5.34 14.44
CA GLY A 78 -2.74 4.16 13.91
C GLY A 78 -1.49 4.51 13.09
N ALA A 79 -1.57 5.54 12.25
CA ALA A 79 -0.43 6.02 11.47
C ALA A 79 0.69 6.60 12.37
N MET A 80 0.32 7.39 13.38
CA MET A 80 1.28 7.94 14.33
C MET A 80 1.98 6.85 15.17
N GLN A 81 1.22 5.85 15.65
CA GLN A 81 1.79 4.70 16.34
C GLN A 81 2.75 3.91 15.44
N SER A 82 2.37 3.74 14.16
CA SER A 82 3.23 3.08 13.17
C SER A 82 4.54 3.83 12.95
N ALA A 83 4.50 5.16 12.83
CA ALA A 83 5.70 5.99 12.67
C ALA A 83 6.63 5.93 13.90
N ASN A 84 6.07 5.84 15.12
CA ASN A 84 6.83 5.70 16.34
C ASN A 84 7.74 4.46 16.38
N ILE A 85 7.43 3.41 15.63
CA ILE A 85 8.26 2.20 15.54
C ILE A 85 9.62 2.51 14.92
N PHE A 86 9.69 3.51 14.05
CA PHE A 86 10.86 3.80 13.22
C PHE A 86 11.59 5.09 13.59
N LEU A 87 10.94 5.98 14.36
CA LEU A 87 11.45 7.31 14.64
C LEU A 87 11.86 7.45 16.11
N GLU A 88 13.03 8.06 16.33
CA GLU A 88 13.48 8.40 17.69
C GLU A 88 12.58 9.48 18.32
N GLU A 89 12.61 9.57 19.64
CA GLU A 89 11.82 10.53 20.42
C GLU A 89 12.03 11.98 19.96
N GLY A 90 10.94 12.75 19.97
CA GLY A 90 10.95 14.18 19.67
C GLY A 90 10.87 14.55 18.19
N LYS A 91 10.81 13.57 17.29
CA LYS A 91 10.63 13.82 15.86
C LYS A 91 9.19 14.25 15.57
N THR A 92 9.00 15.27 14.75
CA THR A 92 7.65 15.66 14.32
C THR A 92 7.04 14.58 13.42
N LEU A 93 5.82 14.16 13.73
CA LEU A 93 5.06 13.23 12.91
C LEU A 93 4.14 13.98 11.94
N VAL A 94 3.35 14.91 12.47
CA VAL A 94 2.39 15.72 11.72
C VAL A 94 2.04 16.96 12.53
N THR A 95 1.73 18.05 11.85
CA THR A 95 1.10 19.23 12.44
C THR A 95 -0.32 19.37 11.93
N ILE A 96 -1.27 19.58 12.83
CA ILE A 96 -2.66 19.86 12.50
C ILE A 96 -2.88 21.34 12.75
N GLN A 97 -3.29 22.07 11.71
CA GLN A 97 -3.62 23.49 11.83
C GLN A 97 -5.11 23.70 11.62
N GLY A 98 -5.78 24.16 12.66
CA GLY A 98 -7.20 24.47 12.64
C GLY A 98 -7.51 25.82 12.03
N LYS A 99 -8.75 26.00 11.59
CA LYS A 99 -9.25 27.34 11.22
C LYS A 99 -9.21 28.24 12.46
N LYS A 100 -8.68 29.46 12.30
CA LYS A 100 -8.56 30.43 13.39
C LYS A 100 -9.91 30.57 14.16
N GLY A 101 -9.86 30.28 15.46
CA GLY A 101 -11.03 30.35 16.36
C GLY A 101 -11.84 29.05 16.47
N THR A 102 -11.52 27.97 15.75
CA THR A 102 -12.25 26.70 15.82
C THR A 102 -11.43 25.59 16.48
N MET A 103 -10.16 25.47 16.18
CA MET A 103 -9.26 24.47 16.71
C MET A 103 -7.90 25.09 16.97
N ARG A 104 -7.21 24.67 18.03
CA ARG A 104 -5.82 25.04 18.26
C ARG A 104 -4.90 24.20 17.40
N ASP A 105 -3.83 24.80 16.90
CA ASP A 105 -2.79 24.07 16.22
C ASP A 105 -2.20 23.00 17.17
N GLN A 106 -2.03 21.80 16.64
CA GLN A 106 -1.49 20.65 17.38
C GLN A 106 -0.32 20.08 16.60
N ARG A 107 0.81 19.93 17.27
CA ARG A 107 1.97 19.25 16.73
C ARG A 107 2.15 17.93 17.42
N TYR A 108 2.11 16.87 16.66
CA TYR A 108 2.34 15.52 17.14
C TYR A 108 3.80 15.15 16.93
N ILE A 109 4.41 14.63 17.98
CA ILE A 109 5.81 14.21 17.97
C ILE A 109 5.91 12.73 18.34
N SER A 110 6.96 12.08 17.88
CA SER A 110 7.28 10.71 18.26
C SER A 110 7.62 10.62 19.74
N THR A 111 7.20 9.50 20.34
CA THR A 111 7.39 9.20 21.76
C THR A 111 8.07 7.85 21.89
N GLY A 112 9.16 7.79 22.64
CA GLY A 112 9.88 6.54 22.86
C GLY A 112 11.08 6.36 21.91
N LYS A 113 11.66 5.17 21.98
CA LYS A 113 12.83 4.79 21.20
C LYS A 113 12.42 4.01 19.97
N ALA A 114 13.08 4.28 18.84
CA ALA A 114 12.89 3.49 17.63
C ALA A 114 13.20 2.00 17.86
N GLU A 115 12.31 1.14 17.40
CA GLU A 115 12.45 -0.33 17.47
C GLU A 115 13.34 -0.89 16.34
N VAL A 116 13.53 -0.10 15.28
CA VAL A 116 14.30 -0.49 14.09
C VAL A 116 15.61 0.29 14.03
N PRO A 117 16.77 -0.39 13.88
CA PRO A 117 18.06 0.26 13.80
C PRO A 117 18.11 1.37 12.74
N ALA A 118 18.73 2.50 13.09
CA ALA A 118 18.79 3.67 12.19
C ALA A 118 19.51 3.38 10.86
N ASN A 119 20.43 2.42 10.85
CA ASN A 119 21.20 2.03 9.67
C ASN A 119 20.49 1.00 8.77
N LEU A 120 19.34 0.44 9.17
CA LEU A 120 18.56 -0.41 8.30
C LEU A 120 17.88 0.46 7.23
N PRO A 121 18.17 0.28 5.93
CA PRO A 121 17.51 1.04 4.88
C PRO A 121 16.03 0.68 4.83
N ILE A 122 15.18 1.72 4.68
CA ILE A 122 13.74 1.58 4.54
C ILE A 122 13.29 2.28 3.28
N VAL A 123 12.49 1.60 2.49
CA VAL A 123 11.76 2.15 1.35
C VAL A 123 10.26 2.09 1.64
N ILE A 124 9.54 3.13 1.28
CA ILE A 124 8.07 3.14 1.27
C ILE A 124 7.61 3.26 -0.17
N LEU A 125 6.78 2.30 -0.61
CA LEU A 125 6.13 2.37 -1.92
C LEU A 125 4.82 3.13 -1.80
N THR A 126 4.63 4.15 -2.64
CA THR A 126 3.44 4.99 -2.67
C THR A 126 2.87 5.10 -4.08
N ASN A 127 1.57 5.34 -4.18
CA ASN A 127 0.93 5.70 -5.44
C ASN A 127 -0.24 6.67 -5.22
N THR A 128 -0.97 7.01 -6.28
CA THR A 128 -2.13 7.89 -6.24
C THR A 128 -3.28 7.37 -5.36
N GLY A 129 -3.27 6.10 -4.99
CA GLY A 129 -4.20 5.50 -4.02
C GLY A 129 -3.77 5.66 -2.56
N SER A 130 -2.52 6.06 -2.29
CA SER A 130 -2.03 6.36 -0.93
C SER A 130 -2.58 7.70 -0.47
N ALA A 131 -3.41 7.71 0.59
CA ALA A 131 -4.16 8.91 0.97
C ALA A 131 -4.27 9.11 2.50
N SER A 132 -4.49 10.36 2.93
CA SER A 132 -4.86 10.70 4.32
C SER A 132 -3.81 10.22 5.34
N SER A 133 -4.14 9.27 6.23
CA SER A 133 -3.23 8.75 7.25
C SER A 133 -2.00 8.04 6.66
N ALA A 134 -2.10 7.47 5.44
CA ALA A 134 -0.94 6.95 4.71
C ALA A 134 0.01 8.09 4.32
N GLU A 135 -0.52 9.23 3.91
CA GLU A 135 0.30 10.41 3.61
C GLU A 135 0.97 11.00 4.85
N ILE A 136 0.30 10.92 6.01
CA ILE A 136 0.90 11.32 7.30
C ILE A 136 2.08 10.42 7.65
N PHE A 137 1.93 9.09 7.53
CA PHE A 137 2.99 8.14 7.81
C PHE A 137 4.14 8.30 6.81
N ALA A 138 3.88 8.32 5.51
CA ALA A 138 4.89 8.52 4.47
C ALA A 138 5.67 9.83 4.68
N ALA A 139 4.97 10.95 4.92
CA ALA A 139 5.60 12.24 5.19
C ALA A 139 6.45 12.22 6.49
N ALA A 140 5.94 11.61 7.56
CA ALA A 140 6.69 11.49 8.82
C ALA A 140 8.00 10.74 8.61
N MET A 141 7.98 9.67 7.83
CA MET A 141 9.16 8.86 7.55
C MET A 141 10.14 9.58 6.61
N LYS A 142 9.65 10.19 5.55
CA LYS A 142 10.45 10.93 4.57
C LYS A 142 11.12 12.15 5.19
N ASP A 143 10.34 13.05 5.77
CA ASP A 143 10.82 14.34 6.24
C ASP A 143 11.79 14.23 7.43
N ASN A 144 11.71 13.14 8.19
CA ASN A 144 12.70 12.83 9.21
C ASN A 144 13.93 12.06 8.67
N GLY A 145 14.02 11.83 7.36
CA GLY A 145 15.14 11.13 6.72
C GLY A 145 15.22 9.64 7.11
N ARG A 146 14.08 9.03 7.49
CA ARG A 146 14.05 7.64 7.94
C ARG A 146 13.79 6.64 6.82
N ALA A 147 13.05 7.04 5.79
CA ALA A 147 12.75 6.21 4.63
C ALA A 147 12.88 7.01 3.34
N THR A 148 13.14 6.29 2.24
CA THR A 148 13.07 6.80 0.87
C THR A 148 11.72 6.41 0.28
N LEU A 149 10.98 7.36 -0.27
CA LEU A 149 9.73 7.10 -0.97
C LEU A 149 9.99 6.79 -2.45
N ILE A 150 9.46 5.67 -2.92
CA ILE A 150 9.56 5.25 -4.33
C ILE A 150 8.15 4.97 -4.88
N GLY A 151 7.89 5.38 -6.09
CA GLY A 151 6.61 5.19 -6.77
C GLY A 151 6.09 6.46 -7.39
N THR A 152 4.80 6.72 -7.24
CA THR A 152 4.18 7.95 -7.74
C THR A 152 3.65 8.80 -6.59
N LYS A 153 3.32 10.04 -6.93
CA LYS A 153 2.75 11.02 -6.02
C LYS A 153 1.48 10.51 -5.34
N THR A 154 1.33 10.80 -4.06
CA THR A 154 0.15 10.41 -3.28
C THR A 154 -1.08 11.26 -3.61
N PHE A 155 -2.25 10.90 -3.07
CA PHE A 155 -3.55 11.48 -3.41
C PHE A 155 -3.71 12.96 -3.06
N GLY A 156 -3.20 13.41 -1.91
CA GLY A 156 -3.39 14.80 -1.45
C GLY A 156 -4.64 15.02 -0.59
N LYS A 157 -4.97 14.09 0.32
CA LYS A 157 -6.10 14.26 1.26
C LYS A 157 -5.60 14.76 2.62
N GLY A 158 -5.23 16.03 2.70
CA GLY A 158 -4.66 16.65 3.89
C GLY A 158 -5.67 17.45 4.74
N ILE A 159 -6.89 16.95 4.96
CA ILE A 159 -7.95 17.63 5.73
C ILE A 159 -8.46 16.79 6.90
N VAL A 160 -8.76 17.48 8.01
CA VAL A 160 -9.54 16.94 9.12
C VAL A 160 -11.00 17.31 8.92
N GLN A 161 -11.88 16.33 9.04
CA GLN A 161 -13.32 16.54 8.95
C GLN A 161 -14.00 16.04 10.21
N ASP A 162 -14.74 16.94 10.85
CA ASP A 162 -15.55 16.60 12.00
C ASP A 162 -17.01 16.39 11.59
N VAL A 163 -17.67 15.46 12.26
CA VAL A 163 -19.08 15.14 12.04
C VAL A 163 -19.91 15.80 13.12
N PHE A 164 -20.72 16.77 12.72
CA PHE A 164 -21.65 17.46 13.61
C PHE A 164 -23.07 16.94 13.43
N ARG A 165 -23.77 16.69 14.53
CA ARG A 165 -25.18 16.37 14.49
C ARG A 165 -25.98 17.63 14.22
N PHE A 166 -26.86 17.60 13.21
CA PHE A 166 -27.72 18.73 12.86
C PHE A 166 -29.16 18.22 12.66
N GLY A 167 -30.03 18.54 13.60
CA GLY A 167 -31.40 18.01 13.61
C GLY A 167 -31.44 16.48 13.65
N SER A 168 -32.05 15.85 12.65
CA SER A 168 -32.10 14.39 12.47
C SER A 168 -30.96 13.85 11.60
N GLY A 169 -30.12 14.72 11.04
CA GLY A 169 -29.01 14.36 10.14
C GLY A 169 -27.65 14.69 10.73
N PHE A 170 -26.63 14.57 9.87
CA PHE A 170 -25.24 14.87 10.20
C PHE A 170 -24.65 15.78 9.10
N ALA A 171 -23.82 16.73 9.52
CA ALA A 171 -23.00 17.54 8.65
C ALA A 171 -21.52 17.18 8.87
N GLN A 172 -20.79 16.89 7.79
CA GLN A 172 -19.35 16.69 7.81
C GLN A 172 -18.67 18.00 7.37
N VAL A 173 -17.87 18.58 8.24
CA VAL A 173 -17.26 19.89 8.03
C VAL A 173 -15.75 19.80 8.16
N THR A 174 -15.02 20.38 7.20
CA THR A 174 -13.57 20.49 7.29
C THR A 174 -13.20 21.53 8.36
N THR A 175 -12.47 21.11 9.39
CA THR A 175 -12.11 21.92 10.55
C THR A 175 -10.62 22.25 10.62
N ALA A 176 -9.75 21.43 10.01
CA ALA A 176 -8.31 21.62 10.02
C ALA A 176 -7.63 20.98 8.80
N HIS A 177 -6.35 21.29 8.64
CA HIS A 177 -5.46 20.73 7.63
C HIS A 177 -4.26 20.03 8.26
N TYR A 178 -3.79 18.98 7.58
CA TYR A 178 -2.54 18.29 7.91
C TYR A 178 -1.37 18.94 7.18
N TYR A 179 -0.28 19.12 7.92
CA TYR A 179 1.01 19.58 7.43
C TYR A 179 2.09 18.57 7.75
N THR A 180 2.99 18.35 6.82
CA THR A 180 4.14 17.46 7.00
C THR A 180 5.08 17.99 8.09
N PRO A 181 6.03 17.19 8.58
CA PRO A 181 7.06 17.68 9.50
C PRO A 181 7.79 18.92 9.01
N ASN A 182 8.02 19.04 7.70
CA ASN A 182 8.64 20.22 7.07
C ASN A 182 7.68 21.40 6.89
N GLY A 183 6.40 21.26 7.27
CA GLY A 183 5.40 22.33 7.22
C GLY A 183 4.69 22.46 5.86
N GLU A 184 4.79 21.48 4.99
CA GLU A 184 4.09 21.48 3.70
C GLU A 184 2.64 21.03 3.88
N ASN A 185 1.72 21.68 3.18
CA ASN A 185 0.31 21.30 3.20
C ASN A 185 0.08 20.08 2.31
N ILE A 186 -0.43 19.00 2.89
CA ILE A 186 -0.73 17.77 2.13
C ILE A 186 -1.94 17.95 1.20
N HIS A 187 -2.90 18.81 1.57
CA HIS A 187 -4.18 18.90 0.88
C HIS A 187 -4.05 19.40 -0.56
N LYS A 188 -4.53 18.60 -1.51
CA LYS A 188 -4.47 18.77 -2.97
C LYS A 188 -3.05 18.74 -3.56
N LEU A 189 -2.02 18.67 -2.71
CA LEU A 189 -0.63 18.63 -3.16
C LEU A 189 -0.08 17.20 -3.14
N GLY A 190 -0.47 16.38 -2.16
CA GLY A 190 0.10 15.05 -1.96
C GLY A 190 1.56 15.10 -1.51
N ILE A 191 2.16 13.93 -1.43
CA ILE A 191 3.59 13.76 -1.12
C ILE A 191 4.29 13.25 -2.38
N GLU A 192 5.27 14.00 -2.84
CA GLU A 192 6.12 13.57 -3.97
C GLU A 192 7.06 12.44 -3.52
N PRO A 193 7.24 11.38 -4.31
CA PRO A 193 8.26 10.38 -4.04
C PRO A 193 9.67 10.99 -4.19
N ASP A 194 10.66 10.39 -3.53
CA ASP A 194 12.07 10.74 -3.74
C ASP A 194 12.58 10.17 -5.06
N ILE A 195 12.05 9.01 -5.46
CA ILE A 195 12.35 8.36 -6.72
C ILE A 195 11.03 8.08 -7.45
N LEU A 196 10.78 8.82 -8.53
CA LEU A 196 9.61 8.63 -9.36
C LEU A 196 9.76 7.36 -10.21
N VAL A 197 8.79 6.46 -10.05
CA VAL A 197 8.62 5.27 -10.90
C VAL A 197 7.14 5.15 -11.22
N GLU A 198 6.80 5.37 -12.48
CA GLU A 198 5.39 5.33 -12.91
C GLU A 198 4.80 3.92 -12.78
N ASP A 199 3.52 3.86 -12.42
CA ASP A 199 2.75 2.62 -12.44
C ASP A 199 2.51 2.19 -13.90
N VAL A 200 2.44 0.87 -14.10
CA VAL A 200 1.94 0.33 -15.36
C VAL A 200 0.42 0.52 -15.39
N GLN A 201 -0.05 1.35 -16.29
CA GLN A 201 -1.46 1.70 -16.42
C GLN A 201 -1.94 1.46 -17.85
N LEU A 202 -3.20 1.05 -17.95
CA LEU A 202 -3.90 1.00 -19.22
C LEU A 202 -4.24 2.44 -19.66
N SER A 203 -3.81 2.83 -20.84
CA SER A 203 -4.16 4.12 -21.43
C SER A 203 -5.57 4.11 -22.01
N ASP A 204 -6.16 5.31 -22.18
CA ASP A 204 -7.50 5.43 -22.78
C ASP A 204 -7.55 4.85 -24.20
N GLU A 205 -6.44 4.89 -24.95
CA GLU A 205 -6.32 4.34 -26.29
C GLU A 205 -6.33 2.80 -26.30
N GLU A 206 -5.89 2.17 -25.23
CA GLU A 206 -5.84 0.72 -25.07
C GLU A 206 -7.14 0.11 -24.55
N ILE A 207 -8.03 0.90 -23.94
CA ILE A 207 -9.28 0.41 -23.35
C ILE A 207 -10.12 -0.45 -24.33
N PRO A 208 -10.36 -0.05 -25.59
CA PRO A 208 -11.15 -0.87 -26.50
C PRO A 208 -10.52 -2.24 -26.79
N ALA A 209 -9.20 -2.27 -26.95
CA ALA A 209 -8.46 -3.52 -27.18
C ALA A 209 -8.48 -4.43 -25.94
N PHE A 210 -8.36 -3.84 -24.75
CA PHE A 210 -8.49 -4.54 -23.47
C PHE A 210 -9.90 -5.14 -23.29
N GLU A 211 -10.97 -4.37 -23.53
CA GLU A 211 -12.36 -4.86 -23.45
C GLU A 211 -12.59 -6.04 -24.40
N GLN A 212 -12.05 -5.98 -25.62
CA GLN A 212 -12.13 -7.08 -26.57
C GLN A 212 -11.36 -8.31 -26.08
N LEU A 213 -10.15 -8.13 -25.55
CA LEU A 213 -9.33 -9.21 -25.00
C LEU A 213 -10.01 -9.92 -23.83
N MET A 214 -10.71 -9.16 -22.96
CA MET A 214 -11.51 -9.70 -21.85
C MET A 214 -12.76 -10.44 -22.35
N THR A 215 -13.47 -9.89 -23.35
CA THR A 215 -14.66 -10.51 -23.95
C THR A 215 -14.33 -11.83 -24.62
N ASP A 216 -13.23 -11.89 -25.34
CA ASP A 216 -12.72 -13.10 -26.01
C ASP A 216 -12.14 -14.12 -25.02
N LYS A 217 -12.04 -13.79 -23.74
CA LYS A 217 -11.46 -14.61 -22.66
C LYS A 217 -10.04 -15.11 -22.96
N VAL A 218 -9.29 -14.32 -23.70
CA VAL A 218 -7.95 -14.72 -24.21
C VAL A 218 -7.00 -15.04 -23.07
N ILE A 219 -6.97 -14.21 -22.01
CA ILE A 219 -6.07 -14.40 -20.87
C ILE A 219 -6.41 -15.70 -20.14
N SER A 220 -7.68 -15.91 -19.81
CA SER A 220 -8.10 -17.11 -19.06
C SER A 220 -7.92 -18.40 -19.86
N THR A 221 -8.13 -18.34 -21.19
CA THR A 221 -7.88 -19.47 -22.09
C THR A 221 -6.39 -19.81 -22.14
N PHE A 222 -5.54 -18.79 -22.34
CA PHE A 222 -4.09 -18.98 -22.34
C PHE A 222 -3.57 -19.61 -21.04
N VAL A 223 -4.02 -19.12 -19.87
CA VAL A 223 -3.63 -19.65 -18.56
C VAL A 223 -4.13 -21.07 -18.36
N GLN A 224 -5.31 -21.40 -18.86
CA GLN A 224 -5.83 -22.77 -18.79
C GLN A 224 -5.01 -23.75 -19.65
N GLU A 225 -4.58 -23.33 -20.84
CA GLU A 225 -3.74 -24.12 -21.76
C GLU A 225 -2.27 -24.19 -21.28
N ASN A 226 -1.81 -23.22 -20.53
CA ASN A 226 -0.45 -23.11 -20.01
C ASN A 226 -0.48 -22.92 -18.49
N PRO A 227 -0.81 -23.95 -17.69
CA PRO A 227 -1.12 -23.79 -16.27
C PRO A 227 0.08 -23.44 -15.38
N GLU A 228 1.30 -23.53 -15.88
CA GLU A 228 2.51 -23.16 -15.14
C GLU A 228 2.73 -21.65 -15.15
N PRO A 229 2.78 -20.96 -13.99
CA PRO A 229 2.99 -19.51 -13.88
C PRO A 229 4.47 -19.15 -14.01
N SER A 230 5.13 -19.64 -15.08
CA SER A 230 6.52 -19.33 -15.35
C SER A 230 6.70 -17.97 -16.01
N GLU A 231 7.84 -17.32 -15.76
CA GLU A 231 8.22 -16.07 -16.42
C GLU A 231 8.17 -16.22 -17.96
N ALA A 232 8.60 -17.38 -18.47
CA ALA A 232 8.56 -17.69 -19.89
C ALA A 232 7.13 -17.67 -20.45
N ASN A 233 6.15 -18.26 -19.76
CA ASN A 233 4.76 -18.22 -20.20
C ASN A 233 4.16 -16.82 -20.12
N ILE A 234 4.49 -16.06 -19.07
CA ILE A 234 4.02 -14.70 -18.89
C ILE A 234 4.54 -13.79 -20.01
N ARG A 235 5.86 -13.81 -20.29
CA ARG A 235 6.46 -13.04 -21.39
C ARG A 235 5.97 -13.48 -22.76
N ARG A 236 5.78 -14.80 -22.96
CA ARG A 236 5.23 -15.34 -24.20
C ARG A 236 3.81 -14.81 -24.47
N PHE A 237 2.94 -14.77 -23.46
CA PHE A 237 1.61 -14.18 -23.60
C PHE A 237 1.70 -12.72 -24.04
N ALA A 238 2.47 -11.92 -23.31
CA ALA A 238 2.63 -10.51 -23.63
C ALA A 238 3.09 -10.30 -25.08
N SER A 239 4.14 -10.99 -25.49
CA SER A 239 4.66 -10.90 -26.86
C SER A 239 3.66 -11.34 -27.95
N LEU A 240 2.81 -12.32 -27.69
CA LEU A 240 1.81 -12.80 -28.65
C LEU A 240 0.66 -11.80 -28.89
N TYR A 241 0.38 -10.93 -27.93
CA TYR A 241 -0.81 -10.08 -27.95
C TYR A 241 -0.51 -8.57 -28.03
N THR A 242 0.74 -8.15 -28.12
CA THR A 242 1.12 -6.73 -28.35
C THR A 242 0.55 -6.18 -29.66
N GLU A 243 0.40 -7.01 -30.70
CA GLU A 243 -0.22 -6.60 -31.97
C GLU A 243 -1.69 -6.15 -31.83
N ARG A 244 -2.33 -6.45 -30.71
CA ARG A 244 -3.69 -5.96 -30.40
C ARG A 244 -3.74 -4.51 -29.92
N GLY A 245 -2.59 -3.84 -29.82
CA GLY A 245 -2.51 -2.44 -29.41
C GLY A 245 -2.56 -2.22 -27.90
N ILE A 246 -2.11 -3.19 -27.13
CA ILE A 246 -1.94 -3.09 -25.68
C ILE A 246 -0.43 -3.22 -25.38
N ASP A 247 0.05 -2.37 -24.47
CA ASP A 247 1.45 -2.36 -24.04
C ASP A 247 1.86 -3.71 -23.43
N GLU A 248 3.08 -4.14 -23.71
CA GLU A 248 3.61 -5.43 -23.26
C GLU A 248 3.62 -5.55 -21.74
N GLU A 249 3.86 -4.47 -21.02
CA GLU A 249 3.88 -4.47 -19.56
C GLU A 249 2.47 -4.64 -18.98
N VAL A 250 1.47 -3.99 -19.62
CA VAL A 250 0.06 -4.17 -19.23
C VAL A 250 -0.35 -5.62 -19.46
N LEU A 251 -0.04 -6.20 -20.62
CA LEU A 251 -0.32 -7.61 -20.92
C LEU A 251 0.38 -8.55 -19.92
N THR A 252 1.61 -8.26 -19.57
CA THR A 252 2.38 -9.00 -18.56
C THR A 252 1.68 -9.01 -17.20
N LEU A 253 1.22 -7.85 -16.73
CA LEU A 253 0.49 -7.74 -15.47
C LEU A 253 -0.85 -8.48 -15.52
N LEU A 254 -1.58 -8.38 -16.62
CA LEU A 254 -2.88 -9.03 -16.78
C LEU A 254 -2.78 -10.56 -16.70
N VAL A 255 -1.87 -11.15 -17.45
CA VAL A 255 -1.69 -12.62 -17.45
C VAL A 255 -1.13 -13.12 -16.12
N ARG A 256 -0.19 -12.38 -15.51
CA ARG A 256 0.32 -12.70 -14.19
C ARG A 256 -0.79 -12.69 -13.14
N ASN A 257 -1.64 -11.67 -13.13
CA ASN A 257 -2.76 -11.56 -12.20
C ASN A 257 -3.77 -12.70 -12.39
N GLU A 258 -4.00 -13.15 -13.63
CA GLU A 258 -4.85 -14.32 -13.88
C GLU A 258 -4.20 -15.59 -13.30
N TYR A 259 -2.90 -15.82 -13.45
CA TYR A 259 -2.21 -16.92 -12.79
C TYR A 259 -2.35 -16.84 -11.27
N LEU A 260 -2.10 -15.68 -10.67
CA LEU A 260 -2.25 -15.49 -9.22
C LEU A 260 -3.69 -15.74 -8.76
N SER A 261 -4.70 -15.36 -9.56
CA SER A 261 -6.10 -15.59 -9.23
C SER A 261 -6.44 -17.07 -9.11
N LYS A 262 -5.77 -17.96 -9.89
CA LYS A 262 -5.95 -19.42 -9.87
C LYS A 262 -5.16 -20.12 -8.78
N MET A 263 -4.15 -19.46 -8.21
CA MET A 263 -3.35 -20.05 -7.13
C MET A 263 -4.14 -20.06 -5.83
N PRO A 264 -4.03 -21.13 -5.01
CA PRO A 264 -4.49 -21.11 -3.63
C PRO A 264 -3.88 -19.92 -2.87
N TYR A 265 -4.66 -19.28 -2.02
CA TYR A 265 -4.24 -18.05 -1.33
C TYR A 265 -2.92 -18.21 -0.55
N ASP A 266 -2.78 -19.35 0.13
CA ASP A 266 -1.60 -19.72 0.93
C ASP A 266 -0.33 -20.02 0.10
N LYS A 267 -0.47 -20.12 -1.22
CA LYS A 267 0.65 -20.35 -2.15
C LYS A 267 1.00 -19.12 -2.99
N ARG A 268 0.25 -18.04 -2.85
CA ARG A 268 0.56 -16.81 -3.58
C ARG A 268 1.80 -16.16 -2.97
N PRO A 269 2.79 -15.74 -3.80
CA PRO A 269 3.90 -14.96 -3.28
C PRO A 269 3.35 -13.65 -2.71
N ILE A 270 3.93 -13.18 -1.61
CA ILE A 270 3.53 -11.90 -0.99
C ILE A 270 3.80 -10.72 -1.93
N ALA A 271 4.85 -10.82 -2.72
CA ALA A 271 5.22 -9.85 -3.74
C ALA A 271 6.13 -10.51 -4.78
N ASP A 272 6.29 -9.86 -5.92
CA ASP A 272 7.08 -10.36 -7.04
C ASP A 272 7.77 -9.17 -7.75
N ALA A 273 9.03 -8.96 -7.43
CA ALA A 273 9.82 -7.87 -7.98
C ALA A 273 10.09 -8.01 -9.50
N THR A 274 9.94 -9.21 -10.07
CA THR A 274 10.22 -9.46 -11.49
C THR A 274 9.29 -8.66 -12.40
N PHE A 275 8.03 -8.48 -11.98
CA PHE A 275 7.00 -7.85 -12.80
C PHE A 275 6.45 -6.56 -12.20
N ASP A 276 7.01 -6.08 -11.09
CA ASP A 276 6.64 -4.85 -10.42
C ASP A 276 7.82 -3.87 -10.45
N LYS A 277 7.77 -2.90 -11.36
CA LYS A 277 8.82 -1.91 -11.56
C LYS A 277 9.17 -1.12 -10.30
N GLN A 278 8.16 -0.72 -9.55
CA GLN A 278 8.35 0.07 -8.33
C GLN A 278 9.00 -0.80 -7.26
N LEU A 279 8.54 -2.02 -7.09
CA LEU A 279 9.13 -2.98 -6.16
C LEU A 279 10.56 -3.35 -6.58
N ASN A 280 10.80 -3.60 -7.88
CA ASN A 280 12.14 -3.89 -8.41
C ASN A 280 13.10 -2.72 -8.10
N ARG A 281 12.65 -1.48 -8.33
CA ARG A 281 13.45 -0.29 -8.02
C ARG A 281 13.74 -0.14 -6.52
N ALA A 282 12.78 -0.50 -5.66
CA ALA A 282 12.98 -0.51 -4.21
C ALA A 282 14.02 -1.56 -3.77
N VAL A 283 13.97 -2.76 -4.35
CA VAL A 283 14.97 -3.82 -4.13
C VAL A 283 16.37 -3.35 -4.55
N GLU A 284 16.48 -2.74 -5.73
CA GLU A 284 17.74 -2.19 -6.23
C GLU A 284 18.29 -1.11 -5.28
N PHE A 285 17.42 -0.19 -4.84
CA PHE A 285 17.80 0.87 -3.89
C PHE A 285 18.34 0.31 -2.58
N ILE A 286 17.67 -0.69 -2.00
CA ILE A 286 18.15 -1.33 -0.76
C ILE A 286 19.53 -1.98 -0.94
N ARG A 287 19.78 -2.60 -2.11
CA ARG A 287 21.04 -3.29 -2.40
C ARG A 287 22.19 -2.35 -2.71
N THR A 288 21.93 -1.21 -3.32
CA THR A 288 22.97 -0.33 -3.87
C THR A 288 23.08 1.03 -3.17
N GLY A 289 22.03 1.45 -2.47
CA GLY A 289 21.92 2.79 -1.89
C GLY A 289 21.70 3.90 -2.93
N LYS A 290 21.37 3.55 -4.16
CA LYS A 290 21.25 4.51 -5.28
C LYS A 290 19.93 4.37 -6.01
#